data_b14116a8eb22ed5f8c68446c763e13b1
#
_entry.id   b14116a8eb22ed5f8c68446c763e13b1
#
_cell.length_a   1.000
_cell.length_b   1.000
_cell.length_c   1.000
_cell.angle_alpha   90.00
_cell.angle_beta   90.00
_cell.angle_gamma   90.00
#
_symmetry.space_group_name_H-M   'P 1'
#
loop_
_entity.id
_entity.type
_entity.pdbx_description
1 polymer ?
#
loop_
_entity_poly.entity_id
_entity_poly.type
_entity_poly.pdbx_seq_one_letter_code
_entity_poly.pdbx_strand_id
1 'polypeptide(L)'
;MKEAIERIFKELDELKATSQKEAEEARIRFLGKKGEITALMDEFRNIAPELKREYGKKLNELKQYTIAKIEELKASAETAAVADSPKEDLSMPGDAFPLGSRHPVSIVRQQIVDIFRKFGYDVAEGPEIEDDYHVFEALNFPPNHPAREMQDTFFVSTGHLNPLLLRTHTSSVQVRTMETQPLPIRVICPGRVFRNEAISARAHCIFHQVEGLYIDKNVTFADLKQAILLFAREMFGPDTQIRMRPSYFPFTEPSAEVDVSCNICKGKGCNICKGTGWLEIMGCGMVDPNVLKASGIDPSQYSGFAFGMGVERIAMLKWQVNDLRHYFENDMRFLSEFATATEV
;
A
#
# COMPACT_ATOMS: atom_id res chain seq x y z
N MET A 1 52.76 34.82 -54.95
CA MET A 1 52.95 34.40 -53.57
C MET A 1 52.51 35.45 -52.54
N LYS A 2 52.94 36.70 -52.58
CA LYS A 2 52.51 37.75 -51.63
C LYS A 2 50.99 37.94 -51.61
N GLU A 3 50.39 38.13 -52.78
CA GLU A 3 48.93 38.27 -52.93
C GLU A 3 48.15 37.01 -52.41
N ALA A 4 48.71 35.82 -52.64
CA ALA A 4 48.07 34.56 -52.13
C ALA A 4 48.10 34.46 -50.60
N ILE A 5 49.21 34.89 -49.97
CA ILE A 5 49.30 34.91 -48.48
C ILE A 5 48.32 35.92 -47.92
N GLU A 6 48.23 37.15 -48.49
CA GLU A 6 47.30 38.17 -48.00
C GLU A 6 45.83 37.77 -48.20
N ARG A 7 45.49 37.08 -49.29
CA ARG A 7 44.17 36.53 -49.54
C ARG A 7 43.78 35.51 -48.47
N ILE A 8 44.68 34.58 -48.17
CA ILE A 8 44.38 33.53 -47.18
C ILE A 8 44.23 34.15 -45.80
N PHE A 9 45.03 35.15 -45.42
CA PHE A 9 44.80 35.82 -44.13
C PHE A 9 43.41 36.46 -44.05
N LYS A 10 42.97 37.13 -45.13
CA LYS A 10 41.65 37.75 -45.20
C LYS A 10 40.52 36.70 -45.13
N GLU A 11 40.68 35.59 -45.85
CA GLU A 11 39.72 34.49 -45.80
C GLU A 11 39.62 33.85 -44.39
N LEU A 12 40.74 33.73 -43.64
CA LEU A 12 40.76 33.21 -42.26
C LEU A 12 40.13 34.19 -41.28
N ASP A 13 40.25 35.49 -41.46
CA ASP A 13 39.61 36.51 -40.63
C ASP A 13 38.08 36.49 -40.76
N GLU A 14 37.56 36.25 -41.96
CA GLU A 14 36.13 36.17 -42.25
C GLU A 14 35.55 34.81 -41.95
N LEU A 15 36.40 33.81 -41.65
CA LEU A 15 35.96 32.43 -41.41
C LEU A 15 35.18 32.31 -40.11
N LYS A 16 33.98 31.74 -40.17
CA LYS A 16 33.13 31.37 -39.03
C LYS A 16 32.79 29.91 -39.14
N ALA A 17 32.75 29.21 -38.03
CA ALA A 17 32.29 27.84 -37.96
C ALA A 17 31.26 27.75 -36.85
N THR A 18 30.10 27.18 -37.16
CA THR A 18 28.99 26.96 -36.21
C THR A 18 28.98 25.53 -35.66
N SER A 19 29.79 24.65 -36.25
CA SER A 19 29.89 23.25 -35.83
C SER A 19 31.34 22.74 -35.88
N GLN A 20 31.65 21.72 -35.06
CA GLN A 20 32.96 21.03 -35.10
C GLN A 20 33.31 20.50 -36.52
N LYS A 21 32.28 20.07 -37.26
CA LYS A 21 32.45 19.57 -38.63
C LYS A 21 32.96 20.66 -39.59
N GLU A 22 32.38 21.86 -39.52
CA GLU A 22 32.82 23.01 -40.31
C GLU A 22 34.24 23.47 -39.95
N ALA A 23 34.58 23.46 -38.65
CA ALA A 23 35.93 23.76 -38.19
C ALA A 23 36.97 22.73 -38.70
N GLU A 24 36.59 21.46 -38.77
CA GLU A 24 37.47 20.39 -39.29
C GLU A 24 37.57 20.45 -40.82
N GLU A 25 36.51 20.80 -41.53
CA GLU A 25 36.56 21.05 -42.99
C GLU A 25 37.47 22.22 -43.31
N ALA A 26 37.42 23.32 -42.55
CA ALA A 26 38.34 24.42 -42.65
C ALA A 26 39.81 24.01 -42.41
N ARG A 27 40.06 23.18 -41.40
CA ARG A 27 41.39 22.62 -41.12
C ARG A 27 41.93 21.85 -42.32
N ILE A 28 41.12 20.99 -42.94
CA ILE A 28 41.49 20.17 -44.09
C ILE A 28 41.77 21.08 -45.30
N ARG A 29 40.94 22.11 -45.53
CA ARG A 29 41.10 23.04 -46.66
C ARG A 29 42.42 23.81 -46.59
N PHE A 30 42.79 24.34 -45.43
CA PHE A 30 43.98 25.16 -45.30
C PHE A 30 45.26 24.37 -44.97
N LEU A 31 45.18 23.40 -44.04
CA LEU A 31 46.35 22.67 -43.50
C LEU A 31 46.44 21.21 -43.93
N GLY A 32 45.48 20.70 -44.70
CA GLY A 32 45.51 19.32 -45.18
C GLY A 32 46.66 19.03 -46.13
N LYS A 33 46.91 17.75 -46.46
CA LYS A 33 47.98 17.33 -47.39
C LYS A 33 47.91 18.01 -48.77
N LYS A 34 46.73 18.38 -49.20
CA LYS A 34 46.48 19.16 -50.43
C LYS A 34 45.93 20.56 -50.12
N GLY A 35 46.14 21.05 -48.92
CA GLY A 35 45.63 22.35 -48.49
C GLY A 35 46.35 23.50 -49.04
N GLU A 36 45.67 24.68 -49.04
CA GLU A 36 46.19 25.93 -49.71
C GLU A 36 47.55 26.34 -49.13
N ILE A 37 47.78 26.23 -47.83
CA ILE A 37 49.05 26.57 -47.19
C ILE A 37 50.13 25.55 -47.54
N THR A 38 49.76 24.27 -47.64
CA THR A 38 50.70 23.20 -48.02
C THR A 38 51.17 23.41 -49.46
N ALA A 39 50.24 23.75 -50.36
CA ALA A 39 50.60 24.10 -51.77
C ALA A 39 51.53 25.30 -51.83
N LEU A 40 51.28 26.36 -51.04
CA LEU A 40 52.19 27.52 -50.98
C LEU A 40 53.57 27.19 -50.42
N MET A 41 53.67 26.22 -49.48
CA MET A 41 54.96 25.73 -49.00
C MET A 41 55.73 24.92 -50.02
N ASP A 42 55.04 24.20 -50.89
CA ASP A 42 55.68 23.48 -52.00
C ASP A 42 56.19 24.46 -53.12
N GLU A 43 55.42 25.49 -53.45
CA GLU A 43 55.87 26.59 -54.35
C GLU A 43 57.07 27.35 -53.76
N PHE A 44 57.12 27.54 -52.43
CA PHE A 44 58.20 28.20 -51.73
C PHE A 44 59.55 27.52 -51.95
N ARG A 45 59.61 26.22 -52.19
CA ARG A 45 60.83 25.45 -52.43
C ARG A 45 61.53 25.94 -53.72
N ASN A 46 60.80 26.44 -54.66
CA ASN A 46 61.28 26.82 -55.99
C ASN A 46 61.60 28.34 -56.14
N ILE A 47 61.59 29.14 -55.07
CA ILE A 47 61.84 30.58 -55.07
C ILE A 47 63.34 30.88 -55.01
N ALA A 48 63.71 32.01 -55.57
CA ALA A 48 65.08 32.55 -55.57
C ALA A 48 65.62 32.77 -54.13
N PRO A 49 66.88 32.47 -53.86
CA PRO A 49 67.44 32.48 -52.48
C PRO A 49 67.31 33.81 -51.75
N GLU A 50 67.30 34.92 -52.46
CA GLU A 50 67.19 36.27 -51.88
C GLU A 50 65.83 36.55 -51.20
N LEU A 51 64.75 36.01 -51.74
CA LEU A 51 63.39 36.17 -51.24
C LEU A 51 62.95 35.11 -50.23
N LYS A 52 63.73 34.04 -50.09
CA LYS A 52 63.38 32.93 -49.16
C LYS A 52 63.25 33.38 -47.72
N ARG A 53 64.08 34.31 -47.29
CA ARG A 53 64.08 34.77 -45.88
C ARG A 53 62.78 35.50 -45.51
N GLU A 54 62.27 36.36 -46.42
CA GLU A 54 61.08 37.17 -46.21
C GLU A 54 59.80 36.32 -46.30
N TYR A 55 59.67 35.52 -47.36
CA TYR A 55 58.48 34.70 -47.56
C TYR A 55 58.42 33.53 -46.61
N GLY A 56 59.55 32.98 -46.17
CA GLY A 56 59.59 31.93 -45.16
C GLY A 56 59.05 32.40 -43.83
N LYS A 57 59.35 33.61 -43.39
CA LYS A 57 58.79 34.20 -42.17
C LYS A 57 57.28 34.41 -42.30
N LYS A 58 56.79 34.99 -43.39
CA LYS A 58 55.35 35.22 -43.63
C LYS A 58 54.54 33.91 -43.74
N LEU A 59 55.10 32.89 -44.36
CA LEU A 59 54.45 31.57 -44.47
C LEU A 59 54.33 30.87 -43.11
N ASN A 60 55.37 31.02 -42.31
CA ASN A 60 55.30 30.44 -40.92
C ASN A 60 54.31 31.20 -40.05
N GLU A 61 54.26 32.51 -40.13
CA GLU A 61 53.25 33.34 -39.47
C GLU A 61 51.86 32.99 -39.94
N LEU A 62 51.58 32.80 -41.22
CA LEU A 62 50.31 32.36 -41.77
C LEU A 62 49.92 30.98 -41.22
N LYS A 63 50.85 30.02 -41.17
CA LYS A 63 50.60 28.70 -40.66
C LYS A 63 50.24 28.74 -39.17
N GLN A 64 50.97 29.46 -38.35
CA GLN A 64 50.71 29.64 -36.94
C GLN A 64 49.35 30.29 -36.67
N TYR A 65 49.07 31.36 -37.46
CA TYR A 65 47.78 32.05 -37.38
C TYR A 65 46.60 31.13 -37.74
N THR A 66 46.75 30.33 -38.81
CA THR A 66 45.73 29.36 -39.20
C THR A 66 45.46 28.31 -38.14
N ILE A 67 46.50 27.79 -37.48
CA ILE A 67 46.36 26.82 -36.40
C ILE A 67 45.59 27.44 -35.24
N ALA A 68 46.00 28.64 -34.79
CA ALA A 68 45.34 29.32 -33.68
C ALA A 68 43.86 29.64 -33.99
N LYS A 69 43.56 30.07 -35.22
CA LYS A 69 42.19 30.39 -35.65
C LYS A 69 41.28 29.15 -35.68
N ILE A 70 41.79 28.01 -36.15
CA ILE A 70 41.05 26.76 -36.18
C ILE A 70 40.78 26.25 -34.77
N GLU A 71 41.73 26.38 -33.84
CA GLU A 71 41.52 26.02 -32.42
C GLU A 71 40.48 26.92 -31.77
N GLU A 72 40.49 28.23 -32.03
CA GLU A 72 39.47 29.18 -31.58
C GLU A 72 38.08 28.79 -32.09
N LEU A 73 37.96 28.46 -33.39
CA LEU A 73 36.70 28.01 -33.99
C LEU A 73 36.18 26.69 -33.40
N LYS A 74 37.08 25.75 -33.12
CA LYS A 74 36.69 24.48 -32.43
C LYS A 74 36.18 24.74 -31.01
N ALA A 75 36.86 25.56 -30.23
CA ALA A 75 36.45 25.89 -28.87
C ALA A 75 35.11 26.65 -28.85
N SER A 76 34.90 27.57 -29.80
CA SER A 76 33.62 28.29 -29.90
C SER A 76 32.45 27.38 -30.33
N ALA A 77 32.71 26.42 -31.22
CA ALA A 77 31.72 25.43 -31.65
C ALA A 77 31.34 24.44 -30.51
N GLU A 78 32.31 24.04 -29.67
CA GLU A 78 32.05 23.24 -28.47
C GLU A 78 31.19 24.00 -27.44
N THR A 79 31.51 25.27 -27.23
CA THR A 79 30.75 26.12 -26.30
C THR A 79 29.31 26.34 -26.76
N ALA A 80 29.13 26.51 -28.07
CA ALA A 80 27.80 26.67 -28.68
C ALA A 80 26.99 25.38 -28.62
N ALA A 81 27.59 24.21 -28.82
CA ALA A 81 26.93 22.91 -28.72
C ALA A 81 26.48 22.60 -27.29
N VAL A 82 27.25 23.00 -26.27
CA VAL A 82 26.89 22.87 -24.84
C VAL A 82 25.76 23.84 -24.46
N ALA A 83 25.69 25.01 -25.08
CA ALA A 83 24.65 26.01 -24.81
C ALA A 83 23.27 25.62 -25.39
N ASP A 84 23.23 24.81 -26.45
CA ASP A 84 22.01 24.38 -27.13
C ASP A 84 21.46 23.02 -26.65
N SER A 85 22.16 22.37 -25.71
CA SER A 85 21.62 21.17 -25.06
C SER A 85 20.50 21.58 -24.09
N PRO A 86 19.35 20.90 -24.10
CA PRO A 86 18.30 21.15 -23.12
C PRO A 86 18.88 20.95 -21.71
N LYS A 87 19.01 22.04 -20.97
CA LYS A 87 19.44 22.00 -19.58
C LYS A 87 18.30 21.39 -18.76
N GLU A 88 18.50 20.18 -18.24
CA GLU A 88 17.60 19.63 -17.24
C GLU A 88 17.54 20.62 -16.06
N ASP A 89 16.32 21.00 -15.72
CA ASP A 89 16.09 21.84 -14.53
C ASP A 89 16.15 20.95 -13.28
N LEU A 90 17.32 20.89 -12.68
CA LEU A 90 17.55 20.10 -11.46
C LEU A 90 16.82 20.66 -10.22
N SER A 91 16.17 21.82 -10.34
CA SER A 91 15.31 22.36 -9.28
C SER A 91 13.88 21.79 -9.35
N MET A 92 13.51 21.19 -10.49
CA MET A 92 12.23 20.50 -10.60
C MET A 92 12.22 19.27 -9.69
N PRO A 93 11.12 19.03 -8.93
CA PRO A 93 10.98 17.78 -8.19
C PRO A 93 11.02 16.61 -9.18
N GLY A 94 11.72 15.55 -8.81
CA GLY A 94 11.70 14.29 -9.58
C GLY A 94 10.28 13.73 -9.68
N ASP A 95 10.06 12.81 -10.62
CA ASP A 95 8.79 12.10 -10.72
C ASP A 95 8.44 11.45 -9.38
N ALA A 96 7.27 11.78 -8.88
CA ALA A 96 6.79 11.21 -7.63
C ALA A 96 6.54 9.71 -7.82
N PHE A 97 7.26 8.87 -7.08
CA PHE A 97 6.88 7.45 -6.97
C PHE A 97 5.53 7.36 -6.27
N PRO A 98 4.51 6.76 -6.90
CA PRO A 98 3.24 6.55 -6.24
C PRO A 98 3.45 5.63 -5.04
N LEU A 99 3.25 6.14 -3.83
CA LEU A 99 3.22 5.33 -2.63
C LEU A 99 2.00 4.42 -2.70
N GLY A 100 2.20 3.12 -2.49
CA GLY A 100 1.10 2.18 -2.35
C GLY A 100 0.23 2.52 -1.13
N SER A 101 -1.00 2.04 -1.11
CA SER A 101 -1.90 2.13 0.03
C SER A 101 -2.05 0.77 0.70
N ARG A 102 -2.33 0.78 2.01
CA ARG A 102 -2.80 -0.43 2.69
C ARG A 102 -4.25 -0.69 2.30
N HIS A 103 -4.60 -1.97 2.16
CA HIS A 103 -5.99 -2.34 1.92
C HIS A 103 -6.89 -1.86 3.10
N PRO A 104 -8.06 -1.25 2.84
CA PRO A 104 -8.91 -0.69 3.90
C PRO A 104 -9.32 -1.71 4.99
N VAL A 105 -9.60 -2.95 4.63
CA VAL A 105 -9.87 -4.02 5.62
C VAL A 105 -8.66 -4.26 6.53
N SER A 106 -7.43 -4.21 5.99
CA SER A 106 -6.21 -4.37 6.78
C SER A 106 -6.00 -3.20 7.74
N ILE A 107 -6.33 -1.97 7.32
CA ILE A 107 -6.26 -0.77 8.16
C ILE A 107 -7.22 -0.92 9.34
N VAL A 108 -8.49 -1.24 9.08
CA VAL A 108 -9.50 -1.39 10.14
C VAL A 108 -9.18 -2.56 11.08
N ARG A 109 -8.73 -3.71 10.52
CA ARG A 109 -8.27 -4.84 11.34
C ARG A 109 -7.17 -4.40 12.31
N GLN A 110 -6.18 -3.65 11.82
CA GLN A 110 -5.09 -3.16 12.66
C GLN A 110 -5.60 -2.18 13.73
N GLN A 111 -6.49 -1.27 13.39
CA GLN A 111 -7.10 -0.35 14.37
C GLN A 111 -7.87 -1.09 15.47
N ILE A 112 -8.65 -2.11 15.11
CA ILE A 112 -9.35 -2.96 16.10
C ILE A 112 -8.33 -3.62 17.03
N VAL A 113 -7.27 -4.21 16.48
CA VAL A 113 -6.21 -4.86 17.26
C VAL A 113 -5.55 -3.86 18.22
N ASP A 114 -5.20 -2.66 17.74
CA ASP A 114 -4.50 -1.65 18.55
C ASP A 114 -5.39 -1.10 19.67
N ILE A 115 -6.70 -0.94 19.43
CA ILE A 115 -7.66 -0.56 20.46
C ILE A 115 -7.72 -1.61 21.58
N PHE A 116 -7.89 -2.90 21.23
CA PHE A 116 -7.99 -3.94 22.24
C PHE A 116 -6.66 -4.21 22.96
N ARG A 117 -5.51 -4.03 22.28
CA ARG A 117 -4.20 -4.08 22.95
C ARG A 117 -4.05 -3.03 24.04
N LYS A 118 -4.57 -1.80 23.82
CA LYS A 118 -4.61 -0.77 24.87
C LYS A 118 -5.42 -1.21 26.10
N PHE A 119 -6.38 -2.10 25.90
CA PHE A 119 -7.21 -2.67 26.99
C PHE A 119 -6.64 -3.96 27.58
N GLY A 120 -5.42 -4.34 27.18
CA GLY A 120 -4.71 -5.51 27.71
C GLY A 120 -5.15 -6.83 27.09
N TYR A 121 -5.64 -6.82 25.87
CA TYR A 121 -5.93 -8.06 25.12
C TYR A 121 -4.70 -8.49 24.32
N ASP A 122 -4.37 -9.75 24.37
CA ASP A 122 -3.41 -10.39 23.49
C ASP A 122 -4.06 -10.80 22.16
N VAL A 123 -3.25 -11.07 21.14
CA VAL A 123 -3.73 -11.56 19.85
C VAL A 123 -3.49 -13.05 19.77
N ALA A 124 -4.55 -13.82 19.57
CA ALA A 124 -4.50 -15.25 19.31
C ALA A 124 -4.84 -15.55 17.85
N GLU A 125 -4.07 -16.43 17.23
CA GLU A 125 -4.28 -16.90 15.86
C GLU A 125 -4.47 -18.40 15.84
N GLY A 126 -5.20 -18.91 14.85
CA GLY A 126 -5.48 -20.34 14.68
C GLY A 126 -5.73 -20.71 13.22
N PRO A 127 -5.87 -22.00 12.92
CA PRO A 127 -6.02 -22.52 11.57
C PRO A 127 -7.34 -22.07 10.92
N GLU A 128 -7.33 -21.96 9.59
CA GLU A 128 -8.55 -21.69 8.79
C GLU A 128 -9.31 -22.99 8.46
N ILE A 129 -8.59 -24.12 8.39
CA ILE A 129 -9.17 -25.45 8.23
C ILE A 129 -9.27 -26.06 9.62
N GLU A 130 -10.47 -26.41 10.01
CA GLU A 130 -10.81 -26.87 11.35
C GLU A 130 -11.62 -28.17 11.33
N ASP A 131 -11.74 -28.78 12.50
CA ASP A 131 -12.66 -29.89 12.74
C ASP A 131 -14.02 -29.39 13.26
N ASP A 132 -15.00 -30.29 13.24
CA ASP A 132 -16.35 -30.01 13.72
C ASP A 132 -16.38 -29.68 15.22
N TYR A 133 -15.49 -30.30 16.03
CA TYR A 133 -15.45 -30.07 17.46
C TYR A 133 -15.17 -28.60 17.80
N HIS A 134 -14.08 -28.03 17.26
CA HIS A 134 -13.69 -26.65 17.56
C HIS A 134 -14.61 -25.58 16.96
N VAL A 135 -15.27 -25.89 15.83
CA VAL A 135 -16.17 -24.92 15.19
C VAL A 135 -17.59 -24.98 15.78
N PHE A 136 -18.05 -26.15 16.19
CA PHE A 136 -19.44 -26.31 16.58
C PHE A 136 -19.64 -26.98 17.95
N GLU A 137 -19.09 -28.19 18.19
CA GLU A 137 -19.43 -28.98 19.37
C GLU A 137 -19.01 -28.28 20.68
N ALA A 138 -17.75 -27.85 20.76
CA ALA A 138 -17.22 -27.13 21.93
C ALA A 138 -17.91 -25.77 22.18
N LEU A 139 -18.56 -25.23 21.15
CA LEU A 139 -19.30 -23.96 21.17
C LEU A 139 -20.82 -24.19 21.44
N ASN A 140 -21.18 -25.36 21.95
CA ASN A 140 -22.55 -25.68 22.35
C ASN A 140 -23.58 -25.69 21.19
N PHE A 141 -23.12 -25.86 19.92
CA PHE A 141 -24.03 -26.05 18.81
C PHE A 141 -24.65 -27.46 18.85
N PRO A 142 -25.97 -27.58 18.84
CA PRO A 142 -26.61 -28.90 18.77
C PRO A 142 -26.28 -29.61 17.46
N PRO A 143 -26.30 -30.97 17.44
CA PRO A 143 -25.95 -31.76 16.26
C PRO A 143 -26.73 -31.40 14.98
N ASN A 144 -27.99 -31.00 15.16
CA ASN A 144 -28.92 -30.68 14.03
C ASN A 144 -29.05 -29.15 13.81
N HIS A 145 -28.07 -28.35 14.22
CA HIS A 145 -28.15 -26.91 14.02
C HIS A 145 -27.95 -26.57 12.53
N PRO A 146 -28.75 -25.67 11.93
CA PRO A 146 -28.64 -25.33 10.50
C PRO A 146 -27.24 -24.86 10.07
N ALA A 147 -26.54 -24.13 10.92
CA ALA A 147 -25.18 -23.67 10.62
C ALA A 147 -24.16 -24.81 10.39
N ARG A 148 -24.47 -26.06 10.81
CA ARG A 148 -23.65 -27.26 10.56
C ARG A 148 -23.95 -27.90 9.21
N GLU A 149 -24.92 -27.39 8.44
CA GLU A 149 -25.28 -27.94 7.15
C GLU A 149 -24.35 -27.44 6.03
N MET A 150 -24.25 -28.26 4.96
CA MET A 150 -23.45 -27.91 3.77
C MET A 150 -23.95 -26.64 3.03
N GLN A 151 -25.16 -26.19 3.35
CA GLN A 151 -25.72 -24.96 2.79
C GLN A 151 -25.00 -23.70 3.30
N ASP A 152 -24.52 -23.75 4.56
CA ASP A 152 -23.91 -22.59 5.23
C ASP A 152 -22.39 -22.76 5.47
N THR A 153 -21.86 -23.99 5.34
CA THR A 153 -20.48 -24.34 5.67
C THR A 153 -19.77 -25.01 4.49
N PHE A 154 -18.52 -24.62 4.24
CA PHE A 154 -17.65 -25.28 3.28
C PHE A 154 -16.91 -26.45 3.93
N PHE A 155 -17.22 -27.67 3.53
CA PHE A 155 -16.50 -28.86 3.94
C PHE A 155 -15.36 -29.19 2.99
N VAL A 156 -14.23 -29.62 3.55
CA VAL A 156 -13.05 -30.02 2.79
C VAL A 156 -13.06 -31.53 2.60
N SER A 157 -13.09 -31.99 1.36
CA SER A 157 -13.03 -33.43 1.04
C SER A 157 -11.61 -33.95 1.22
N THR A 158 -11.31 -34.59 2.33
CA THR A 158 -9.97 -35.13 2.65
C THR A 158 -9.87 -36.65 2.55
N GLY A 159 -10.98 -37.36 2.33
CA GLY A 159 -11.05 -38.82 2.42
C GLY A 159 -10.91 -39.35 3.86
N HIS A 160 -10.84 -38.52 4.87
CA HIS A 160 -10.86 -38.90 6.28
C HIS A 160 -12.27 -39.15 6.82
N LEU A 161 -12.38 -39.97 7.85
CA LEU A 161 -13.65 -40.29 8.52
C LEU A 161 -14.29 -39.06 9.20
N ASN A 162 -13.46 -38.12 9.67
CA ASN A 162 -13.92 -36.87 10.26
C ASN A 162 -13.82 -35.75 9.22
N PRO A 163 -14.93 -35.13 8.84
CA PRO A 163 -14.90 -34.04 7.89
C PRO A 163 -14.17 -32.83 8.47
N LEU A 164 -13.24 -32.29 7.71
CA LEU A 164 -12.66 -30.98 7.95
C LEU A 164 -13.50 -29.91 7.22
N LEU A 165 -13.47 -28.71 7.75
CA LEU A 165 -14.24 -27.59 7.21
C LEU A 165 -13.46 -26.27 7.26
N LEU A 166 -13.87 -25.32 6.46
CA LEU A 166 -13.40 -23.95 6.58
C LEU A 166 -14.18 -23.26 7.72
N ARG A 167 -13.47 -22.68 8.69
CA ARG A 167 -14.11 -22.06 9.85
C ARG A 167 -15.10 -20.97 9.46
N THR A 168 -16.29 -21.00 10.04
CA THR A 168 -17.37 -20.05 9.79
C THR A 168 -17.30 -18.81 10.69
N HIS A 169 -16.45 -18.85 11.70
CA HIS A 169 -16.15 -17.79 12.68
C HIS A 169 -14.77 -18.03 13.28
N THR A 170 -14.25 -17.05 14.01
CA THR A 170 -12.95 -17.18 14.70
C THR A 170 -13.09 -17.70 16.15
N SER A 171 -14.29 -18.09 16.58
CA SER A 171 -14.52 -18.68 17.91
C SER A 171 -13.78 -20.01 18.11
N SER A 172 -13.45 -20.73 17.02
CA SER A 172 -12.59 -21.92 17.12
C SER A 172 -11.22 -21.60 17.73
N VAL A 173 -10.68 -20.39 17.46
CA VAL A 173 -9.45 -19.93 18.10
C VAL A 173 -9.65 -19.66 19.59
N GLN A 174 -10.84 -19.20 19.99
CA GLN A 174 -11.19 -19.03 21.41
C GLN A 174 -11.20 -20.37 22.14
N VAL A 175 -11.79 -21.41 21.53
CA VAL A 175 -11.79 -22.78 22.11
C VAL A 175 -10.35 -23.26 22.29
N ARG A 176 -9.52 -23.21 21.26
CA ARG A 176 -8.10 -23.59 21.34
C ARG A 176 -7.33 -22.81 22.40
N THR A 177 -7.64 -21.53 22.55
CA THR A 177 -7.03 -20.67 23.58
C THR A 177 -7.45 -21.13 24.98
N MET A 178 -8.74 -21.43 25.19
CA MET A 178 -9.24 -21.92 26.46
C MET A 178 -8.64 -23.28 26.84
N GLU A 179 -8.35 -24.14 25.87
CA GLU A 179 -7.73 -25.46 26.11
C GLU A 179 -6.24 -25.39 26.43
N THR A 180 -5.55 -24.36 25.98
CA THR A 180 -4.07 -24.31 25.99
C THR A 180 -3.48 -23.24 26.89
N GLN A 181 -4.22 -22.18 27.20
CA GLN A 181 -3.71 -21.05 27.98
C GLN A 181 -4.18 -21.07 29.43
N PRO A 182 -3.35 -20.68 30.40
CA PRO A 182 -3.75 -20.51 31.77
C PRO A 182 -4.70 -19.32 31.94
N LEU A 183 -5.57 -19.40 32.93
CA LEU A 183 -6.44 -18.29 33.32
C LEU A 183 -5.67 -17.24 34.16
N PRO A 184 -6.02 -15.96 34.06
CA PRO A 184 -7.09 -15.38 33.25
C PRO A 184 -6.76 -15.31 31.76
N ILE A 185 -7.77 -15.43 30.90
CA ILE A 185 -7.64 -15.30 29.43
C ILE A 185 -8.24 -13.96 29.01
N ARG A 186 -7.49 -13.19 28.21
CA ARG A 186 -7.96 -11.96 27.61
C ARG A 186 -7.36 -11.82 26.22
N VAL A 187 -8.10 -12.25 25.19
CA VAL A 187 -7.59 -12.35 23.82
C VAL A 187 -8.57 -11.81 22.81
N ILE A 188 -8.01 -11.35 21.68
CA ILE A 188 -8.76 -11.14 20.44
C ILE A 188 -8.26 -12.10 19.38
N CYS A 189 -9.15 -12.57 18.54
CA CYS A 189 -8.91 -13.60 17.52
C CYS A 189 -9.23 -13.01 16.12
N PRO A 190 -8.33 -12.25 15.49
CA PRO A 190 -8.53 -11.75 14.14
C PRO A 190 -8.29 -12.85 13.11
N GLY A 191 -9.15 -12.97 12.10
CA GLY A 191 -8.94 -13.96 11.05
C GLY A 191 -9.96 -13.92 9.93
N ARG A 192 -9.64 -14.61 8.83
CA ARG A 192 -10.58 -14.88 7.75
C ARG A 192 -11.56 -15.98 8.19
N VAL A 193 -12.76 -15.85 7.70
CA VAL A 193 -13.84 -16.81 7.91
C VAL A 193 -14.60 -17.04 6.60
N PHE A 194 -15.31 -18.15 6.52
CA PHE A 194 -15.87 -18.65 5.28
C PHE A 194 -17.32 -19.09 5.51
N ARG A 195 -18.24 -18.59 4.69
CA ARG A 195 -19.64 -19.00 4.72
C ARG A 195 -20.14 -19.25 3.31
N ASN A 196 -20.90 -20.29 3.13
CA ASN A 196 -21.45 -20.63 1.81
C ASN A 196 -22.66 -19.74 1.50
N GLU A 197 -22.42 -18.45 1.36
CA GLU A 197 -23.42 -17.44 1.06
C GLU A 197 -23.23 -16.86 -0.33
N ALA A 198 -24.34 -16.45 -0.97
CA ALA A 198 -24.30 -15.75 -2.24
C ALA A 198 -23.65 -14.36 -2.09
N ILE A 199 -22.69 -14.05 -2.95
CA ILE A 199 -22.02 -12.75 -2.96
C ILE A 199 -23.00 -11.65 -3.32
N SER A 200 -23.05 -10.60 -2.51
CA SER A 200 -23.92 -9.44 -2.69
C SER A 200 -23.25 -8.15 -2.16
N ALA A 201 -23.93 -7.03 -2.28
CA ALA A 201 -23.47 -5.78 -1.69
C ALA A 201 -23.32 -5.82 -0.14
N ARG A 202 -23.81 -6.86 0.54
CA ARG A 202 -23.85 -6.97 2.00
C ARG A 202 -23.28 -8.28 2.55
N ALA A 203 -23.02 -9.26 1.72
CA ALA A 203 -22.52 -10.58 2.08
C ALA A 203 -21.43 -11.02 1.09
N HIS A 204 -20.44 -11.75 1.59
CA HIS A 204 -19.41 -12.38 0.78
C HIS A 204 -19.06 -13.73 1.41
N CYS A 205 -18.75 -14.72 0.57
CA CYS A 205 -18.41 -16.06 1.04
C CYS A 205 -17.08 -16.12 1.81
N ILE A 206 -16.25 -15.11 1.68
CA ILE A 206 -15.02 -14.91 2.45
C ILE A 206 -15.10 -13.52 3.08
N PHE A 207 -14.86 -13.41 4.37
CA PHE A 207 -14.76 -12.12 5.06
C PHE A 207 -13.87 -12.22 6.29
N HIS A 208 -13.65 -11.11 6.99
CA HIS A 208 -12.77 -11.07 8.15
C HIS A 208 -13.55 -10.77 9.41
N GLN A 209 -13.25 -11.52 10.46
CA GLN A 209 -13.78 -11.26 11.80
C GLN A 209 -12.66 -10.92 12.77
N VAL A 210 -13.01 -10.15 13.79
CA VAL A 210 -12.26 -10.06 15.03
C VAL A 210 -13.23 -10.44 16.15
N GLU A 211 -12.92 -11.50 16.83
CA GLU A 211 -13.66 -11.93 18.02
C GLU A 211 -12.80 -11.72 19.27
N GLY A 212 -13.43 -11.43 20.38
CA GLY A 212 -12.76 -11.26 21.66
C GLY A 212 -13.32 -12.20 22.72
N LEU A 213 -12.42 -12.65 23.60
CA LEU A 213 -12.75 -13.50 24.75
C LEU A 213 -12.06 -12.95 25.99
N TYR A 214 -12.82 -12.80 27.06
CA TYR A 214 -12.29 -12.50 28.38
C TYR A 214 -12.87 -13.49 29.41
N ILE A 215 -12.01 -14.21 30.10
CA ILE A 215 -12.37 -15.14 31.15
C ILE A 215 -11.53 -14.85 32.38
N ASP A 216 -12.21 -14.62 33.50
CA ASP A 216 -11.58 -14.40 34.80
C ASP A 216 -12.61 -14.73 35.92
N LYS A 217 -12.24 -14.53 37.18
CA LYS A 217 -13.15 -14.59 38.30
C LYS A 217 -14.08 -13.37 38.32
N ASN A 218 -15.38 -13.63 38.55
CA ASN A 218 -16.40 -12.60 38.72
C ASN A 218 -16.57 -11.63 37.53
N VAL A 219 -16.33 -12.10 36.32
CA VAL A 219 -16.60 -11.30 35.08
C VAL A 219 -18.11 -11.17 34.90
N THR A 220 -18.59 -9.98 34.59
CA THR A 220 -20.00 -9.64 34.52
C THR A 220 -20.41 -9.09 33.17
N PHE A 221 -21.71 -9.05 32.90
CA PHE A 221 -22.27 -8.38 31.72
C PHE A 221 -21.99 -6.86 31.70
N ALA A 222 -21.76 -6.24 32.86
CA ALA A 222 -21.36 -4.84 32.94
C ALA A 222 -19.94 -4.63 32.41
N ASP A 223 -19.02 -5.57 32.66
CA ASP A 223 -17.66 -5.52 32.11
C ASP A 223 -17.69 -5.65 30.57
N LEU A 224 -18.50 -6.55 30.03
CA LEU A 224 -18.75 -6.66 28.59
C LEU A 224 -19.24 -5.34 28.02
N LYS A 225 -20.28 -4.74 28.62
CA LYS A 225 -20.84 -3.47 28.17
C LYS A 225 -19.80 -2.35 28.18
N GLN A 226 -18.97 -2.31 29.23
CA GLN A 226 -17.89 -1.32 29.35
C GLN A 226 -16.84 -1.50 28.24
N ALA A 227 -16.36 -2.73 28.00
CA ALA A 227 -15.38 -3.03 26.97
C ALA A 227 -15.89 -2.62 25.57
N ILE A 228 -17.14 -2.94 25.26
CA ILE A 228 -17.77 -2.58 23.98
C ILE A 228 -17.95 -1.06 23.83
N LEU A 229 -18.37 -0.37 24.91
CA LEU A 229 -18.53 1.09 24.88
C LEU A 229 -17.18 1.80 24.64
N LEU A 230 -16.12 1.34 25.30
CA LEU A 230 -14.76 1.87 25.10
C LEU A 230 -14.29 1.64 23.65
N PHE A 231 -14.46 0.43 23.14
CA PHE A 231 -14.16 0.11 21.75
C PHE A 231 -14.92 1.03 20.78
N ALA A 232 -16.25 1.18 20.98
CA ALA A 232 -17.08 2.00 20.09
C ALA A 232 -16.64 3.47 20.07
N ARG A 233 -16.25 4.00 21.22
CA ARG A 233 -15.75 5.39 21.33
C ARG A 233 -14.38 5.58 20.69
N GLU A 234 -13.47 4.66 20.87
CA GLU A 234 -12.14 4.70 20.23
C GLU A 234 -12.25 4.56 18.69
N MET A 235 -13.17 3.69 18.20
CA MET A 235 -13.33 3.43 16.78
C MET A 235 -14.12 4.51 16.03
N PHE A 236 -15.20 5.03 16.61
CA PHE A 236 -16.17 5.90 15.94
C PHE A 236 -16.27 7.31 16.54
N GLY A 237 -15.53 7.58 17.61
CA GLY A 237 -15.47 8.89 18.26
C GLY A 237 -16.12 8.93 19.65
N PRO A 238 -15.75 9.91 20.50
CA PRO A 238 -16.08 9.96 21.93
C PRO A 238 -17.59 10.07 22.23
N ASP A 239 -18.36 10.66 21.31
CA ASP A 239 -19.81 10.84 21.47
C ASP A 239 -20.62 9.61 21.08
N THR A 240 -19.96 8.53 20.64
CA THR A 240 -20.64 7.30 20.22
C THR A 240 -21.35 6.64 21.39
N GLN A 241 -22.62 6.35 21.16
CA GLN A 241 -23.45 5.59 22.10
C GLN A 241 -23.64 4.17 21.60
N ILE A 242 -23.84 3.23 22.53
CA ILE A 242 -24.19 1.85 22.21
C ILE A 242 -25.60 1.54 22.67
N ARG A 243 -26.26 0.64 21.94
CA ARG A 243 -27.53 0.03 22.30
C ARG A 243 -27.36 -1.49 22.19
N MET A 244 -27.67 -2.22 23.24
CA MET A 244 -27.66 -3.68 23.26
C MET A 244 -29.08 -4.19 23.11
N ARG A 245 -29.32 -5.04 22.13
CA ARG A 245 -30.60 -5.71 21.88
C ARG A 245 -30.46 -7.19 22.24
N PRO A 246 -31.39 -7.78 23.02
CA PRO A 246 -31.37 -9.21 23.28
C PRO A 246 -31.31 -10.02 21.98
N SER A 247 -30.46 -11.05 21.97
CA SER A 247 -30.30 -11.97 20.84
C SER A 247 -30.03 -13.38 21.40
N TYR A 248 -29.82 -14.33 20.52
CA TYR A 248 -29.48 -15.69 20.88
C TYR A 248 -28.27 -16.18 20.06
N PHE A 249 -27.28 -16.72 20.77
CA PHE A 249 -26.19 -17.48 20.21
C PHE A 249 -25.94 -18.73 21.02
N PRO A 250 -25.66 -19.90 20.40
CA PRO A 250 -25.51 -21.17 21.15
C PRO A 250 -24.42 -21.15 22.23
N PHE A 251 -23.40 -20.32 22.02
CA PHE A 251 -22.19 -20.24 22.83
C PHE A 251 -22.20 -19.14 23.90
N THR A 252 -23.27 -18.34 23.98
CA THR A 252 -23.40 -17.26 24.99
C THR A 252 -24.79 -17.17 25.57
N GLU A 253 -24.89 -16.89 26.90
CA GLU A 253 -26.14 -16.63 27.61
C GLU A 253 -25.88 -15.75 28.85
N PRO A 254 -26.46 -14.53 28.96
CA PRO A 254 -27.29 -13.87 28.00
C PRO A 254 -26.49 -13.36 26.78
N SER A 255 -27.19 -13.29 25.64
CA SER A 255 -26.63 -12.81 24.39
C SER A 255 -27.24 -11.49 23.94
N ALA A 256 -26.49 -10.67 23.21
CA ALA A 256 -26.98 -9.43 22.66
C ALA A 256 -26.33 -9.09 21.31
N GLU A 257 -27.07 -8.39 20.48
CA GLU A 257 -26.53 -7.65 19.35
C GLU A 257 -26.27 -6.20 19.76
N VAL A 258 -25.17 -5.63 19.28
CA VAL A 258 -24.75 -4.28 19.62
C VAL A 258 -24.90 -3.36 18.42
N ASP A 259 -25.66 -2.31 18.61
CA ASP A 259 -25.78 -1.19 17.69
C ASP A 259 -24.97 0.01 18.22
N VAL A 260 -24.35 0.77 17.31
CA VAL A 260 -23.78 2.09 17.59
C VAL A 260 -24.68 3.18 17.05
N SER A 261 -24.66 4.35 17.68
CA SER A 261 -25.34 5.54 17.15
C SER A 261 -24.72 5.91 15.80
N CYS A 262 -25.57 6.17 14.82
CA CYS A 262 -25.09 6.53 13.48
C CYS A 262 -24.35 7.87 13.53
N ASN A 263 -23.06 7.86 13.26
CA ASN A 263 -22.17 9.03 13.26
C ASN A 263 -22.49 10.01 12.12
N ILE A 264 -23.11 9.54 11.04
CA ILE A 264 -23.47 10.34 9.86
C ILE A 264 -24.66 11.26 10.15
N CYS A 265 -25.75 10.70 10.68
CA CYS A 265 -26.96 11.47 10.97
C CYS A 265 -27.09 11.86 12.45
N LYS A 266 -26.12 11.50 13.28
CA LYS A 266 -26.13 11.75 14.74
C LYS A 266 -27.44 11.28 15.42
N GLY A 267 -27.90 10.10 15.03
CA GLY A 267 -29.12 9.49 15.57
C GLY A 267 -30.44 9.97 14.96
N LYS A 268 -30.44 10.93 14.04
CA LYS A 268 -31.67 11.51 13.44
C LYS A 268 -32.34 10.60 12.40
N GLY A 269 -31.62 9.62 11.90
CA GLY A 269 -32.06 8.74 10.81
C GLY A 269 -31.56 9.23 9.44
N CYS A 270 -31.01 8.33 8.63
CA CYS A 270 -30.57 8.57 7.26
C CYS A 270 -30.67 7.27 6.44
N ASN A 271 -30.37 7.36 5.15
CA ASN A 271 -30.42 6.18 4.26
C ASN A 271 -29.48 5.06 4.70
N ILE A 272 -28.32 5.36 5.30
CA ILE A 272 -27.33 4.37 5.75
C ILE A 272 -27.86 3.59 6.96
N CYS A 273 -28.43 4.26 7.95
CA CYS A 273 -29.05 3.61 9.10
C CYS A 273 -30.53 3.27 8.84
N LYS A 274 -31.04 3.40 7.60
CA LYS A 274 -32.43 3.14 7.19
C LYS A 274 -33.46 3.84 8.09
N GLY A 275 -33.20 5.09 8.46
CA GLY A 275 -34.07 5.90 9.29
C GLY A 275 -34.01 5.59 10.78
N THR A 276 -33.31 4.54 11.23
CA THR A 276 -33.31 4.10 12.64
C THR A 276 -32.41 4.91 13.57
N GLY A 277 -31.40 5.59 13.02
CA GLY A 277 -30.35 6.27 13.80
C GLY A 277 -29.29 5.32 14.40
N TRP A 278 -29.40 4.00 14.17
CA TRP A 278 -28.55 2.97 14.76
C TRP A 278 -27.99 2.04 13.70
N LEU A 279 -26.78 1.52 13.95
CA LEU A 279 -26.05 0.64 13.04
C LEU A 279 -25.50 -0.55 13.83
N GLU A 280 -25.93 -1.75 13.48
CA GLU A 280 -25.43 -2.99 14.08
C GLU A 280 -23.98 -3.21 13.67
N ILE A 281 -23.12 -3.54 14.65
CA ILE A 281 -21.69 -3.74 14.46
C ILE A 281 -21.18 -5.12 14.93
N MET A 282 -21.79 -5.74 15.93
CA MET A 282 -21.32 -6.99 16.50
C MET A 282 -22.39 -7.75 17.27
N GLY A 283 -22.15 -9.05 17.45
CA GLY A 283 -22.80 -9.90 18.46
C GLY A 283 -21.90 -10.06 19.68
N CYS A 284 -22.51 -10.25 20.86
CA CYS A 284 -21.79 -10.47 22.11
C CYS A 284 -22.63 -11.22 23.15
N GLY A 285 -22.01 -11.66 24.23
CA GLY A 285 -22.71 -12.27 25.34
C GLY A 285 -21.77 -12.82 26.43
N MET A 286 -22.35 -13.28 27.52
CA MET A 286 -21.60 -14.04 28.52
C MET A 286 -21.37 -15.45 28.01
N VAL A 287 -20.16 -15.97 28.17
CA VAL A 287 -19.80 -17.32 27.71
C VAL A 287 -20.68 -18.36 28.43
N ASP A 288 -21.32 -19.22 27.64
CA ASP A 288 -22.18 -20.30 28.19
C ASP A 288 -21.34 -21.22 29.07
N PRO A 289 -21.88 -21.62 30.26
CA PRO A 289 -21.20 -22.55 31.16
C PRO A 289 -20.81 -23.89 30.51
N ASN A 290 -21.55 -24.36 29.51
CA ASN A 290 -21.20 -25.57 28.76
C ASN A 290 -19.95 -25.39 27.90
N VAL A 291 -19.75 -24.22 27.32
CA VAL A 291 -18.54 -23.89 26.55
C VAL A 291 -17.31 -23.89 27.48
N LEU A 292 -17.43 -23.30 28.67
CA LEU A 292 -16.37 -23.33 29.67
C LEU A 292 -16.03 -24.79 30.08
N LYS A 293 -17.06 -25.63 30.37
CA LYS A 293 -16.87 -27.03 30.71
C LYS A 293 -16.23 -27.84 29.57
N ALA A 294 -16.65 -27.64 28.34
CA ALA A 294 -16.08 -28.29 27.15
C ALA A 294 -14.57 -28.01 27.01
N SER A 295 -14.15 -26.83 27.41
CA SER A 295 -12.74 -26.40 27.40
C SER A 295 -12.01 -26.69 28.75
N GLY A 296 -12.61 -27.45 29.68
CA GLY A 296 -11.98 -27.82 30.94
C GLY A 296 -11.95 -26.74 32.03
N ILE A 297 -12.73 -25.67 31.87
CA ILE A 297 -12.80 -24.54 32.80
C ILE A 297 -14.01 -24.71 33.72
N ASP A 298 -13.82 -24.57 35.06
CA ASP A 298 -14.88 -24.68 36.06
C ASP A 298 -15.76 -23.41 36.06
N PRO A 299 -17.02 -23.50 35.60
CA PRO A 299 -17.93 -22.35 35.55
C PRO A 299 -18.44 -21.88 36.91
N SER A 300 -18.18 -22.65 37.99
CA SER A 300 -18.49 -22.21 39.36
C SER A 300 -17.47 -21.20 39.90
N GLN A 301 -16.26 -21.17 39.34
CA GLN A 301 -15.16 -20.29 39.75
C GLN A 301 -14.89 -19.18 38.77
N TYR A 302 -15.14 -19.43 37.49
CA TYR A 302 -14.82 -18.52 36.40
C TYR A 302 -16.05 -18.17 35.55
N SER A 303 -16.10 -16.96 35.11
CA SER A 303 -17.08 -16.46 34.17
C SER A 303 -16.35 -15.68 33.05
N GLY A 304 -17.02 -15.43 31.98
CA GLY A 304 -16.41 -14.70 30.89
C GLY A 304 -17.43 -14.10 29.92
N PHE A 305 -16.95 -13.27 29.05
CA PHE A 305 -17.73 -12.77 27.93
C PHE A 305 -16.99 -12.92 26.61
N ALA A 306 -17.76 -12.99 25.54
CA ALA A 306 -17.25 -12.98 24.17
C ALA A 306 -18.01 -11.96 23.31
N PHE A 307 -17.36 -11.49 22.28
CA PHE A 307 -17.95 -10.62 21.27
C PHE A 307 -17.32 -10.91 19.90
N GLY A 308 -18.03 -10.61 18.80
CA GLY A 308 -17.54 -10.84 17.46
C GLY A 308 -18.05 -9.78 16.47
N MET A 309 -17.14 -9.22 15.65
CA MET A 309 -17.44 -8.22 14.65
C MET A 309 -16.84 -8.52 13.30
N GLY A 310 -17.57 -8.19 12.22
CA GLY A 310 -17.08 -8.26 10.87
C GLY A 310 -16.25 -7.01 10.53
N VAL A 311 -14.99 -7.21 10.12
CA VAL A 311 -14.06 -6.10 9.82
C VAL A 311 -14.56 -5.26 8.66
N GLU A 312 -15.07 -5.89 7.60
CA GLU A 312 -15.64 -5.21 6.44
C GLU A 312 -16.84 -4.34 6.84
N ARG A 313 -17.67 -4.83 7.78
CA ARG A 313 -18.81 -4.05 8.26
C ARG A 313 -18.38 -2.77 8.97
N ILE A 314 -17.35 -2.85 9.80
CA ILE A 314 -16.74 -1.70 10.46
C ILE A 314 -16.13 -0.75 9.42
N ALA A 315 -15.41 -1.28 8.43
CA ALA A 315 -14.81 -0.51 7.35
C ALA A 315 -15.86 0.23 6.50
N MET A 316 -16.96 -0.46 6.13
CA MET A 316 -18.07 0.15 5.41
C MET A 316 -18.67 1.33 6.18
N LEU A 317 -18.83 1.19 7.49
CA LEU A 317 -19.38 2.26 8.33
C LEU A 317 -18.40 3.42 8.47
N LYS A 318 -17.11 3.14 8.63
CA LYS A 318 -16.08 4.16 8.82
C LYS A 318 -15.90 5.03 7.57
N TRP A 319 -15.85 4.42 6.40
CA TRP A 319 -15.59 5.10 5.14
C TRP A 319 -16.82 5.27 4.24
N GLN A 320 -18.02 4.94 4.74
CA GLN A 320 -19.27 5.08 4.02
C GLN A 320 -19.32 4.32 2.69
N VAL A 321 -18.62 3.18 2.61
CA VAL A 321 -18.66 2.28 1.46
C VAL A 321 -19.98 1.50 1.48
N ASN A 322 -20.76 1.61 0.40
CA ASN A 322 -22.10 1.03 0.33
C ASN A 322 -22.15 -0.40 -0.19
N ASP A 323 -21.08 -0.87 -0.79
CA ASP A 323 -20.99 -2.19 -1.43
C ASP A 323 -19.74 -2.92 -0.94
N LEU A 324 -19.94 -4.03 -0.26
CA LEU A 324 -18.88 -4.86 0.31
C LEU A 324 -17.96 -5.47 -0.76
N ARG A 325 -18.48 -5.69 -1.97
CA ARG A 325 -17.71 -6.30 -3.07
C ARG A 325 -16.49 -5.49 -3.46
N HIS A 326 -16.50 -4.16 -3.31
CA HIS A 326 -15.35 -3.30 -3.59
C HIS A 326 -14.09 -3.68 -2.81
N TYR A 327 -14.23 -4.28 -1.63
CA TYR A 327 -13.09 -4.76 -0.86
C TYR A 327 -12.43 -6.03 -1.44
N PHE A 328 -13.08 -6.70 -2.40
CA PHE A 328 -12.63 -7.97 -2.97
C PHE A 328 -12.35 -7.92 -4.47
N GLU A 329 -12.74 -6.85 -5.15
CA GLU A 329 -12.58 -6.68 -6.61
C GLU A 329 -11.18 -6.22 -7.03
N ASN A 330 -10.35 -5.80 -6.09
CA ASN A 330 -9.00 -5.28 -6.32
C ASN A 330 -8.96 -4.12 -7.34
N ASP A 331 -9.98 -3.28 -7.38
CA ASP A 331 -10.02 -2.09 -8.24
C ASP A 331 -9.05 -1.03 -7.72
N MET A 332 -8.03 -0.72 -8.52
CA MET A 332 -6.98 0.24 -8.16
C MET A 332 -7.53 1.67 -7.93
N ARG A 333 -8.63 2.03 -8.58
CA ARG A 333 -9.28 3.35 -8.39
C ARG A 333 -9.85 3.44 -6.98
N PHE A 334 -10.52 2.39 -6.53
CA PHE A 334 -11.04 2.27 -5.17
C PHE A 334 -9.90 2.23 -4.14
N LEU A 335 -8.88 1.41 -4.37
CA LEU A 335 -7.76 1.26 -3.43
C LEU A 335 -6.94 2.55 -3.29
N SER A 336 -6.79 3.33 -4.36
CA SER A 336 -6.04 4.58 -4.32
C SER A 336 -6.68 5.66 -3.44
N GLU A 337 -8.00 5.59 -3.18
CA GLU A 337 -8.69 6.50 -2.26
C GLU A 337 -8.18 6.39 -0.81
N PHE A 338 -7.53 5.26 -0.48
CA PHE A 338 -6.98 4.99 0.85
C PHE A 338 -5.46 5.28 0.98
N ALA A 339 -4.83 5.90 -0.03
CA ALA A 339 -3.39 6.17 -0.02
C ALA A 339 -2.93 7.03 1.17
N THR A 340 -3.80 7.94 1.65
CA THR A 340 -3.55 8.80 2.81
C THR A 340 -4.10 8.24 4.12
N ALA A 341 -4.82 7.12 4.09
CA ALA A 341 -5.44 6.50 5.28
C ALA A 341 -4.43 5.69 6.14
N THR A 342 -3.14 6.03 6.07
CA THR A 342 -2.08 5.33 6.82
C THR A 342 -1.90 5.84 8.24
N GLU A 343 -2.54 6.94 8.61
CA GLU A 343 -2.47 7.49 9.96
C GLU A 343 -3.55 6.88 10.84
N VAL A 344 -3.10 6.16 11.84
CA VAL A 344 -3.88 5.67 12.99
C VAL A 344 -3.49 6.47 14.20
#